data_63493b04cd08b3b4f6c4b84f876998c1
#
_entry.id   63493b04cd08b3b4f6c4b84f876998c1
#
_cell.length_a   1.000
_cell.length_b   1.000
_cell.length_c   1.000
_cell.angle_alpha   90.00
_cell.angle_beta   90.00
_cell.angle_gamma   90.00
#
_symmetry.space_group_name_H-M   'P 1'
#
loop_
_entity.id
_entity.type
_entity.pdbx_description
1 polymer ?
#
loop_
_entity_poly.entity_id
_entity_poly.type
_entity_poly.pdbx_seq_one_letter_code
_entity_poly.pdbx_strand_id
1 'polypeptide(L)'
;MKTILLPLLVASTACWLLPAPRLAAQQALYRPRLSNDKNQSHHDFPMGVLSATGRLADGERAILVKDVGSGGAAEKGGLVVGDRILTIAGKKPSAFSMKTDAGLSGPQEALGLAIEQACASQTHQLQLTVQRNGKTLALKIPLPASPPFADSFPRECAKSTKYLAAIADHLVATQRQDGSWQPGVGGDADVYMSAFCGLALLADNRESHRESIKRAIGFLQRKSISRIDPADPKVGPKSWQAASTGIFLAEYHLATGDKTVLADLEKCCSLLSQRVSPTGTMGHHFIVGYDGGGLVIINTQAHLAWALAARCGIPMDQAAWDRSLKEIQGSIDKATGAIGYSSRAPWSPDIAARTGAMTCALAIAGKEPKLARQFSDSLVKYQGRMRHAHA
;
A
#
# COMPACT_ATOMS: atom_id res chain seq x y z
N MET A 1 -19.77 14.40 44.88
CA MET A 1 -20.89 14.94 44.13
C MET A 1 -20.71 16.44 43.97
N LYS A 2 -20.28 16.93 42.83
CA LYS A 2 -20.44 18.32 42.39
C LYS A 2 -20.46 18.30 40.87
N THR A 3 -21.64 18.44 40.34
CA THR A 3 -22.00 18.61 38.94
C THR A 3 -21.57 20.00 38.48
N ILE A 4 -20.74 20.09 37.44
CA ILE A 4 -20.48 21.37 36.79
C ILE A 4 -21.09 21.29 35.41
N LEU A 5 -22.18 22.00 35.20
CA LEU A 5 -22.78 22.35 33.92
C LEU A 5 -21.94 23.45 33.28
N LEU A 6 -21.47 23.24 32.06
CA LEU A 6 -20.95 24.32 31.18
C LEU A 6 -22.00 24.60 30.11
N PRO A 7 -22.31 25.88 29.82
CA PRO A 7 -23.33 26.23 28.84
C PRO A 7 -22.80 26.19 27.42
N LEU A 8 -23.62 25.64 26.51
CA LEU A 8 -23.49 25.73 25.07
C LEU A 8 -23.55 27.19 24.60
N LEU A 9 -22.50 27.71 24.03
CA LEU A 9 -22.53 28.89 23.18
C LEU A 9 -22.70 28.42 21.71
N VAL A 10 -23.93 28.65 21.21
CA VAL A 10 -24.24 28.54 19.78
C VAL A 10 -23.78 29.84 19.14
N ALA A 11 -22.64 29.79 18.44
CA ALA A 11 -22.22 30.83 17.51
C ALA A 11 -22.53 30.36 16.09
N SER A 12 -23.64 30.85 15.56
CA SER A 12 -23.99 30.75 14.13
C SER A 12 -23.08 31.66 13.31
N THR A 13 -22.03 31.14 12.72
CA THR A 13 -21.32 31.79 11.63
C THR A 13 -21.67 31.12 10.31
N ALA A 14 -22.47 31.83 9.52
CA ALA A 14 -22.71 31.53 8.12
C ALA A 14 -21.37 31.55 7.37
N CYS A 15 -20.73 30.40 7.22
CA CYS A 15 -19.53 30.26 6.41
C CYS A 15 -19.98 30.08 4.95
N TRP A 16 -19.70 31.06 4.13
CA TRP A 16 -19.92 31.08 2.69
C TRP A 16 -19.31 29.83 2.08
N LEU A 17 -20.16 28.98 1.49
CA LEU A 17 -19.78 27.84 0.65
C LEU A 17 -19.11 28.38 -0.62
N LEU A 18 -17.81 28.64 -0.55
CA LEU A 18 -17.00 28.67 -1.77
C LEU A 18 -16.90 27.20 -2.26
N PRO A 19 -17.27 26.92 -3.52
CA PRO A 19 -17.08 25.59 -4.05
C PRO A 19 -15.60 25.27 -3.99
N ALA A 20 -15.26 24.17 -3.28
CA ALA A 20 -13.89 23.67 -3.28
C ALA A 20 -13.43 23.51 -4.74
N PRO A 21 -12.24 24.02 -5.10
CA PRO A 21 -11.73 23.83 -6.44
C PRO A 21 -11.71 22.35 -6.73
N ARG A 22 -12.42 21.94 -7.76
CA ARG A 22 -12.57 20.54 -8.16
C ARG A 22 -11.21 19.91 -8.34
N LEU A 23 -10.90 18.90 -7.53
CA LEU A 23 -9.79 17.97 -7.65
C LEU A 23 -9.79 17.17 -8.99
N ALA A 24 -10.67 17.51 -9.93
CA ALA A 24 -10.82 16.83 -11.22
C ALA A 24 -9.54 16.86 -12.08
N ALA A 25 -8.68 17.86 -11.91
CA ALA A 25 -7.43 17.93 -12.66
C ALA A 25 -6.36 16.94 -12.17
N GLN A 26 -6.36 16.57 -10.88
CA GLN A 26 -5.39 15.60 -10.35
C GLN A 26 -5.73 14.14 -10.69
N GLN A 27 -6.99 13.81 -10.95
CA GLN A 27 -7.38 12.45 -11.34
C GLN A 27 -6.84 12.02 -12.71
N ALA A 28 -6.54 12.97 -13.60
CA ALA A 28 -6.01 12.66 -14.92
C ALA A 28 -4.51 12.29 -14.92
N LEU A 29 -3.75 12.71 -13.90
CA LEU A 29 -2.29 12.52 -13.82
C LEU A 29 -1.89 11.17 -13.21
N TYR A 30 -2.75 10.54 -12.41
CA TYR A 30 -2.45 9.26 -11.79
C TYR A 30 -3.19 8.12 -12.49
N ARG A 31 -2.56 7.56 -13.50
CA ARG A 31 -2.90 6.21 -14.00
C ARG A 31 -1.70 5.32 -13.72
N PRO A 32 -1.74 4.48 -12.68
CA PRO A 32 -0.74 3.44 -12.53
C PRO A 32 -0.90 2.47 -13.71
N ARG A 33 -0.12 2.66 -14.75
CA ARG A 33 0.05 1.63 -15.77
C ARG A 33 1.07 0.63 -15.24
N LEU A 34 0.59 -0.31 -14.45
CA LEU A 34 1.26 -1.59 -14.30
C LEU A 34 1.04 -2.35 -15.62
N SER A 35 1.74 -1.95 -16.65
CA SER A 35 1.80 -2.69 -17.89
C SER A 35 2.76 -3.85 -17.68
N ASN A 36 2.24 -5.07 -17.71
CA ASN A 36 3.04 -6.30 -17.88
C ASN A 36 3.54 -6.43 -19.32
N ASP A 37 3.49 -5.37 -20.10
CA ASP A 37 4.01 -5.36 -21.47
C ASP A 37 5.54 -5.42 -21.42
N LYS A 38 6.06 -6.60 -21.69
CA LYS A 38 7.50 -6.88 -21.76
C LYS A 38 8.22 -6.05 -22.85
N ASN A 39 7.46 -5.39 -23.72
CA ASN A 39 7.96 -4.52 -24.77
C ASN A 39 7.98 -3.04 -24.38
N GLN A 40 7.57 -2.70 -23.15
CA GLN A 40 7.58 -1.33 -22.69
C GLN A 40 9.02 -0.87 -22.42
N SER A 41 9.51 0.06 -23.23
CA SER A 41 10.86 0.62 -23.12
C SER A 41 10.96 1.81 -22.15
N HIS A 42 9.84 2.22 -21.53
CA HIS A 42 9.81 3.42 -20.69
C HIS A 42 8.73 3.32 -19.62
N HIS A 43 8.91 4.13 -18.56
CA HIS A 43 8.00 4.26 -17.44
C HIS A 43 7.52 5.71 -17.32
N ASP A 44 6.20 5.92 -17.43
CA ASP A 44 5.57 7.22 -17.18
C ASP A 44 5.10 7.29 -15.73
N PHE A 45 5.43 8.38 -15.02
CA PHE A 45 5.10 8.54 -13.61
C PHE A 45 4.67 9.97 -13.27
N PRO A 46 3.77 10.14 -12.29
CA PRO A 46 3.39 11.46 -11.81
C PRO A 46 4.54 12.07 -10.99
N MET A 47 4.81 13.34 -11.21
CA MET A 47 5.84 14.11 -10.48
C MET A 47 5.25 14.80 -9.23
N GLY A 48 4.17 14.28 -8.69
CA GLY A 48 3.56 14.72 -7.43
C GLY A 48 3.14 16.19 -7.42
N VAL A 49 3.58 16.92 -6.40
CA VAL A 49 3.23 18.35 -6.19
C VAL A 49 3.66 19.27 -7.34
N LEU A 50 4.50 18.81 -8.25
CA LEU A 50 4.86 19.55 -9.44
C LEU A 50 3.68 19.69 -10.40
N SER A 51 2.67 18.83 -10.31
CA SER A 51 1.56 18.74 -11.28
C SER A 51 2.07 18.52 -12.71
N ALA A 52 2.94 17.55 -12.87
CA ALA A 52 3.51 17.18 -14.16
C ALA A 52 3.67 15.65 -14.25
N THR A 53 3.84 15.15 -15.46
CA THR A 53 4.18 13.73 -15.74
C THR A 53 5.56 13.64 -16.32
N GLY A 54 6.39 12.80 -15.74
CA GLY A 54 7.72 12.46 -16.21
C GLY A 54 7.75 11.09 -16.92
N ARG A 55 8.72 10.91 -17.83
CA ARG A 55 9.03 9.64 -18.48
C ARG A 55 10.47 9.28 -18.25
N LEU A 56 10.71 8.02 -17.92
CA LEU A 56 12.03 7.41 -17.76
C LEU A 56 12.18 6.24 -18.73
N ALA A 57 13.30 6.17 -19.41
CA ALA A 57 13.70 4.98 -20.18
C ALA A 57 14.77 4.20 -19.40
N ASP A 58 14.89 2.89 -19.70
CA ASP A 58 15.88 2.03 -19.04
C ASP A 58 17.31 2.55 -19.30
N GLY A 59 18.14 2.58 -18.27
CA GLY A 59 19.49 3.12 -18.31
C GLY A 59 19.61 4.66 -18.31
N GLU A 60 18.50 5.39 -18.47
CA GLU A 60 18.51 6.86 -18.52
C GLU A 60 18.63 7.48 -17.12
N ARG A 61 19.28 8.67 -17.10
CA ARG A 61 19.42 9.49 -15.88
C ARG A 61 18.53 10.73 -15.91
N ALA A 62 18.02 11.10 -17.09
CA ALA A 62 17.20 12.27 -17.29
C ALA A 62 15.71 11.92 -17.27
N ILE A 63 14.89 12.80 -16.70
CA ILE A 63 13.43 12.68 -16.79
C ILE A 63 12.97 13.51 -18.00
N LEU A 64 12.27 12.88 -18.94
CA LEU A 64 11.58 13.58 -20.00
C LEU A 64 10.22 14.05 -19.51
N VAL A 65 9.95 15.36 -19.57
CA VAL A 65 8.64 15.92 -19.21
C VAL A 65 7.63 15.63 -20.30
N LYS A 66 6.56 14.91 -19.96
CA LYS A 66 5.51 14.45 -20.88
C LYS A 66 4.25 15.28 -20.83
N ASP A 67 3.98 15.85 -19.66
CA ASP A 67 2.81 16.67 -19.44
C ASP A 67 3.09 17.67 -18.32
N VAL A 68 2.46 18.85 -18.38
CA VAL A 68 2.53 19.90 -17.37
C VAL A 68 1.11 20.41 -17.12
N GLY A 69 0.62 20.22 -15.91
CA GLY A 69 -0.71 20.65 -15.50
C GLY A 69 -0.80 22.16 -15.33
N SER A 70 -1.86 22.75 -15.90
CA SER A 70 -2.10 24.19 -15.81
C SER A 70 -2.29 24.65 -14.36
N GLY A 71 -1.71 25.80 -14.03
CA GLY A 71 -1.70 26.39 -12.69
C GLY A 71 -0.80 25.64 -11.68
N GLY A 72 -0.14 24.56 -12.10
CA GLY A 72 0.74 23.74 -11.27
C GLY A 72 2.09 24.38 -10.96
N ALA A 73 2.83 23.79 -10.04
CA ALA A 73 4.15 24.27 -9.64
C ALA A 73 5.15 24.20 -10.81
N ALA A 74 5.10 23.13 -11.61
CA ALA A 74 5.95 22.98 -12.78
C ALA A 74 5.77 24.11 -13.79
N GLU A 75 4.52 24.43 -14.15
CA GLU A 75 4.21 25.55 -15.07
C GLU A 75 4.69 26.89 -14.51
N LYS A 76 4.40 27.19 -13.23
CA LYS A 76 4.84 28.40 -12.54
C LYS A 76 6.36 28.55 -12.49
N GLY A 77 7.08 27.44 -12.44
CA GLY A 77 8.55 27.39 -12.47
C GLY A 77 9.13 27.36 -13.88
N GLY A 78 8.30 27.46 -14.93
CA GLY A 78 8.72 27.49 -16.32
C GLY A 78 9.13 26.14 -16.91
N LEU A 79 8.74 25.01 -16.30
CA LEU A 79 8.92 23.68 -16.87
C LEU A 79 7.89 23.49 -18.00
N VAL A 80 8.32 22.92 -19.13
CA VAL A 80 7.43 22.68 -20.28
C VAL A 80 7.57 21.26 -20.79
N VAL A 81 6.58 20.82 -21.55
CA VAL A 81 6.59 19.52 -22.23
C VAL A 81 7.80 19.45 -23.18
N GLY A 82 8.51 18.31 -23.17
CA GLY A 82 9.73 18.08 -23.95
C GLY A 82 11.04 18.44 -23.22
N ASP A 83 10.99 19.11 -22.07
CA ASP A 83 12.18 19.33 -21.24
C ASP A 83 12.77 17.99 -20.79
N ARG A 84 14.10 17.89 -20.79
CA ARG A 84 14.82 16.79 -20.17
C ARG A 84 15.48 17.27 -18.88
N ILE A 85 15.02 16.84 -17.74
CA ILE A 85 15.58 17.19 -16.43
C ILE A 85 16.91 16.43 -16.27
N LEU A 86 18.02 17.16 -16.24
CA LEU A 86 19.37 16.61 -16.19
C LEU A 86 19.93 16.51 -14.78
N THR A 87 19.65 17.54 -13.95
CA THR A 87 20.03 17.58 -12.54
C THR A 87 18.85 17.98 -11.65
N ILE A 88 18.86 17.47 -10.45
CA ILE A 88 17.84 17.69 -9.42
C ILE A 88 18.57 18.16 -8.17
N ALA A 89 18.21 19.34 -7.65
CA ALA A 89 18.91 20.00 -6.54
C ALA A 89 20.44 20.03 -6.74
N GLY A 90 20.89 20.36 -7.96
CA GLY A 90 22.30 20.43 -8.35
C GLY A 90 22.99 19.06 -8.52
N LYS A 91 22.33 17.94 -8.28
CA LYS A 91 22.90 16.60 -8.38
C LYS A 91 22.40 15.84 -9.62
N LYS A 92 23.28 15.10 -10.26
CA LYS A 92 22.94 14.18 -11.36
C LYS A 92 22.39 12.89 -10.77
N PRO A 93 21.17 12.44 -11.13
CA PRO A 93 20.60 11.19 -10.61
C PRO A 93 21.40 9.96 -11.06
N SER A 94 21.24 8.84 -10.36
CA SER A 94 21.63 7.53 -10.84
C SER A 94 20.73 7.10 -12.00
N ALA A 95 21.17 6.10 -12.78
CA ALA A 95 20.37 5.60 -13.89
C ALA A 95 19.11 4.86 -13.41
N PHE A 96 18.02 5.01 -14.15
CA PHE A 96 16.79 4.27 -13.93
C PHE A 96 16.92 2.84 -14.45
N SER A 97 16.23 1.91 -13.80
CA SER A 97 16.12 0.54 -14.29
C SER A 97 14.66 0.11 -14.38
N MET A 98 14.31 -0.48 -15.52
CA MET A 98 12.99 -1.10 -15.74
C MET A 98 12.84 -2.45 -15.04
N LYS A 99 13.90 -3.00 -14.45
CA LYS A 99 13.82 -4.25 -13.70
C LYS A 99 12.93 -4.06 -12.47
N THR A 100 11.98 -4.96 -12.30
CA THR A 100 10.99 -4.91 -11.21
C THR A 100 11.61 -4.93 -9.81
N ASP A 101 12.77 -5.53 -9.65
CA ASP A 101 13.52 -5.61 -8.40
C ASP A 101 14.43 -4.40 -8.12
N ALA A 102 14.57 -3.48 -9.08
CA ALA A 102 15.32 -2.25 -8.88
C ALA A 102 14.57 -1.18 -8.09
N GLY A 103 13.25 -1.35 -7.93
CA GLY A 103 12.37 -0.40 -7.25
C GLY A 103 12.28 0.93 -7.99
N LEU A 104 11.96 2.00 -7.25
CA LEU A 104 11.85 3.36 -7.78
C LEU A 104 13.16 4.15 -7.71
N SER A 105 14.31 3.46 -7.59
CA SER A 105 15.62 4.11 -7.52
C SER A 105 15.93 4.91 -8.79
N GLY A 106 16.87 5.83 -8.67
CA GLY A 106 17.29 6.67 -9.78
C GLY A 106 16.63 8.04 -9.80
N PRO A 107 16.23 8.57 -10.98
CA PRO A 107 15.73 9.95 -11.10
C PRO A 107 14.43 10.19 -10.33
N GLN A 108 13.56 9.20 -10.22
CA GLN A 108 12.28 9.32 -9.52
C GLN A 108 12.48 9.45 -8.00
N GLU A 109 13.34 8.61 -7.41
CA GLU A 109 13.72 8.71 -6.00
C GLU A 109 14.42 10.05 -5.71
N ALA A 110 15.39 10.43 -6.54
CA ALA A 110 16.11 11.70 -6.40
C ALA A 110 15.16 12.91 -6.46
N LEU A 111 14.16 12.88 -7.35
CA LEU A 111 13.15 13.91 -7.45
C LEU A 111 12.27 13.97 -6.19
N GLY A 112 11.80 12.83 -5.71
CA GLY A 112 10.98 12.74 -4.50
C GLY A 112 11.69 13.31 -3.28
N LEU A 113 12.94 12.89 -3.05
CA LEU A 113 13.76 13.40 -1.94
C LEU A 113 14.03 14.91 -2.05
N ALA A 114 14.31 15.40 -3.24
CA ALA A 114 14.56 16.83 -3.46
C ALA A 114 13.29 17.66 -3.27
N ILE A 115 12.12 17.17 -3.67
CA ILE A 115 10.83 17.82 -3.39
C ILE A 115 10.60 17.90 -1.89
N GLU A 116 10.79 16.80 -1.14
CA GLU A 116 10.64 16.80 0.31
C GLU A 116 11.53 17.83 0.99
N GLN A 117 12.80 17.87 0.63
CA GLN A 117 13.77 18.83 1.16
C GLN A 117 13.41 20.27 0.81
N ALA A 118 12.99 20.51 -0.43
CA ALA A 118 12.60 21.84 -0.89
C ALA A 118 11.31 22.34 -0.22
N CYS A 119 10.31 21.49 -0.04
CA CYS A 119 9.08 21.83 0.69
C CYS A 119 9.34 22.18 2.15
N ALA A 120 10.33 21.56 2.79
CA ALA A 120 10.71 21.81 4.17
C ALA A 120 11.69 23.01 4.31
N SER A 121 12.30 23.48 3.24
CA SER A 121 13.26 24.59 3.25
C SER A 121 12.56 25.94 3.41
N GLN A 122 13.31 26.97 3.83
CA GLN A 122 12.79 28.33 3.95
C GLN A 122 12.41 28.95 2.59
N THR A 123 13.06 28.53 1.51
CA THR A 123 12.83 29.09 0.17
C THR A 123 11.67 28.43 -0.56
N HIS A 124 11.28 27.22 -0.16
CA HIS A 124 10.28 26.40 -0.83
C HIS A 124 10.48 26.32 -2.35
N GLN A 125 11.73 26.18 -2.79
CA GLN A 125 12.09 26.14 -4.20
C GLN A 125 12.89 24.88 -4.53
N LEU A 126 12.45 24.16 -5.56
CA LEU A 126 13.20 23.05 -6.14
C LEU A 126 14.05 23.58 -7.32
N GLN A 127 15.36 23.35 -7.25
CA GLN A 127 16.27 23.67 -8.34
C GLN A 127 16.38 22.52 -9.32
N LEU A 128 16.12 22.79 -10.60
CA LEU A 128 16.26 21.84 -11.68
C LEU A 128 17.17 22.41 -12.76
N THR A 129 18.01 21.55 -13.37
CA THR A 129 18.67 21.90 -14.63
C THR A 129 18.00 21.07 -15.71
N VAL A 130 17.50 21.75 -16.75
CA VAL A 130 16.83 21.10 -17.87
C VAL A 130 17.57 21.36 -19.18
N GLN A 131 17.42 20.45 -20.14
CA GLN A 131 17.78 20.65 -21.54
C GLN A 131 16.50 20.91 -22.34
N ARG A 132 16.46 22.04 -23.06
CA ARG A 132 15.36 22.47 -23.92
C ARG A 132 15.95 22.93 -25.26
N ASN A 133 15.54 22.30 -26.36
CA ASN A 133 16.02 22.66 -27.70
C ASN A 133 17.58 22.78 -27.78
N GLY A 134 18.26 21.81 -27.16
CA GLY A 134 19.73 21.77 -27.13
C GLY A 134 20.39 22.72 -26.10
N LYS A 135 19.66 23.67 -25.51
CA LYS A 135 20.17 24.60 -24.50
C LYS A 135 19.94 24.08 -23.09
N THR A 136 20.90 24.33 -22.20
CA THR A 136 20.78 24.02 -20.77
C THR A 136 20.23 25.24 -20.01
N LEU A 137 19.17 25.04 -19.24
CA LEU A 137 18.49 26.08 -18.48
C LEU A 137 18.42 25.68 -16.99
N ALA A 138 18.63 26.66 -16.11
CA ALA A 138 18.38 26.49 -14.68
C ALA A 138 16.98 26.99 -14.35
N LEU A 139 16.16 26.16 -13.73
CA LEU A 139 14.80 26.48 -13.30
C LEU A 139 14.70 26.43 -11.78
N LYS A 140 13.88 27.32 -11.22
CA LYS A 140 13.48 27.34 -9.81
C LYS A 140 11.98 27.12 -9.72
N ILE A 141 11.58 25.93 -9.31
CA ILE A 141 10.17 25.54 -9.23
C ILE A 141 9.65 25.90 -7.84
N PRO A 142 8.64 26.75 -7.72
CA PRO A 142 8.05 27.09 -6.43
C PRO A 142 7.22 25.90 -5.91
N LEU A 143 7.41 25.53 -4.66
CA LEU A 143 6.71 24.43 -4.02
C LEU A 143 5.87 24.92 -2.85
N PRO A 144 4.80 24.21 -2.47
CA PRO A 144 4.08 24.52 -1.25
C PRO A 144 4.96 24.25 -0.02
N ALA A 145 4.84 25.10 0.99
CA ALA A 145 5.43 24.83 2.30
C ALA A 145 4.85 23.53 2.89
N SER A 146 5.71 22.67 3.34
CA SER A 146 5.30 21.43 4.03
C SER A 146 6.38 21.05 5.03
N PRO A 147 6.03 20.77 6.29
CA PRO A 147 7.02 20.33 7.26
C PRO A 147 7.65 19.00 6.81
N PRO A 148 8.85 18.67 7.27
CA PRO A 148 9.42 17.35 7.09
C PRO A 148 8.58 16.31 7.82
N PHE A 149 8.78 15.03 7.52
CA PHE A 149 8.29 13.97 8.39
C PHE A 149 8.99 14.08 9.76
N ALA A 150 8.24 13.80 10.83
CA ALA A 150 8.81 13.76 12.18
C ALA A 150 9.75 12.56 12.34
N ASP A 151 10.73 12.66 13.25
CA ASP A 151 11.64 11.55 13.56
C ASP A 151 10.88 10.32 14.12
N SER A 152 9.73 10.56 14.75
CA SER A 152 8.81 9.53 15.24
C SER A 152 7.94 8.88 14.17
N PHE A 153 8.08 9.29 12.86
CA PHE A 153 7.28 8.75 11.77
C PHE A 153 7.15 7.21 11.83
N PRO A 154 5.95 6.64 11.63
CA PRO A 154 4.69 7.31 11.25
C PRO A 154 3.89 7.90 12.42
N ARG A 155 4.26 7.62 13.67
CA ARG A 155 3.57 8.12 14.87
C ARG A 155 3.89 9.60 15.12
N GLU A 156 2.96 10.30 15.76
CA GLU A 156 3.12 11.71 16.17
C GLU A 156 3.66 12.62 15.07
N CYS A 157 3.26 12.34 13.83
CA CYS A 157 3.70 13.04 12.65
C CYS A 157 2.52 13.75 11.95
N ALA A 158 2.43 15.06 12.10
CA ALA A 158 1.36 15.87 11.52
C ALA A 158 1.28 15.73 9.99
N LYS A 159 2.42 15.53 9.31
CA LYS A 159 2.46 15.29 7.87
C LYS A 159 1.81 13.97 7.51
N SER A 160 2.11 12.88 8.23
CA SER A 160 1.48 11.56 8.02
C SER A 160 -0.02 11.64 8.24
N THR A 161 -0.47 12.28 9.33
CA THR A 161 -1.89 12.46 9.62
C THR A 161 -2.61 13.19 8.51
N LYS A 162 -2.01 14.27 7.98
CA LYS A 162 -2.58 15.03 6.86
C LYS A 162 -2.69 14.19 5.59
N TYR A 163 -1.67 13.39 5.25
CA TYR A 163 -1.72 12.51 4.09
C TYR A 163 -2.73 11.37 4.27
N LEU A 164 -2.78 10.76 5.44
CA LEU A 164 -3.79 9.73 5.74
C LEU A 164 -5.19 10.29 5.54
N ALA A 165 -5.49 11.46 6.09
CA ALA A 165 -6.78 12.11 5.94
C ALA A 165 -7.13 12.37 4.46
N ALA A 166 -6.18 12.92 3.68
CA ALA A 166 -6.39 13.21 2.26
C ALA A 166 -6.59 11.92 1.43
N ILE A 167 -5.85 10.86 1.73
CA ILE A 167 -6.03 9.55 1.09
C ILE A 167 -7.40 8.98 1.43
N ALA A 168 -7.80 9.03 2.69
CA ALA A 168 -9.09 8.51 3.13
C ALA A 168 -10.27 9.27 2.49
N ASP A 169 -10.19 10.61 2.40
CA ASP A 169 -11.19 11.43 1.68
C ASP A 169 -11.28 11.04 0.20
N HIS A 170 -10.13 10.83 -0.44
CA HIS A 170 -10.09 10.37 -1.83
C HIS A 170 -10.70 8.98 -1.99
N LEU A 171 -10.42 8.05 -1.09
CA LEU A 171 -11.05 6.72 -1.10
C LEU A 171 -12.56 6.81 -1.00
N VAL A 172 -13.09 7.61 -0.06
CA VAL A 172 -14.55 7.81 0.05
C VAL A 172 -15.13 8.39 -1.23
N ALA A 173 -14.48 9.40 -1.83
CA ALA A 173 -14.95 10.06 -3.05
C ALA A 173 -14.91 9.16 -4.30
N THR A 174 -14.04 8.15 -4.31
CA THR A 174 -13.85 7.25 -5.46
C THR A 174 -14.48 5.88 -5.30
N GLN A 175 -15.12 5.62 -4.16
CA GLN A 175 -15.85 4.38 -3.94
C GLN A 175 -17.03 4.24 -4.90
N ARG A 176 -17.16 3.08 -5.52
CA ARG A 176 -18.27 2.76 -6.41
C ARG A 176 -19.57 2.53 -5.65
N GLN A 177 -20.69 2.59 -6.36
CA GLN A 177 -22.02 2.36 -5.79
C GLN A 177 -22.17 0.95 -5.17
N ASP A 178 -21.50 -0.06 -5.74
CA ASP A 178 -21.51 -1.43 -5.22
C ASP A 178 -20.62 -1.63 -3.98
N GLY A 179 -19.91 -0.59 -3.53
CA GLY A 179 -19.02 -0.61 -2.38
C GLY A 179 -17.57 -0.96 -2.71
N SER A 180 -17.24 -1.22 -3.97
CA SER A 180 -15.89 -1.55 -4.39
C SER A 180 -15.04 -0.33 -4.75
N TRP A 181 -13.74 -0.56 -4.93
CA TRP A 181 -12.84 0.35 -5.61
C TRP A 181 -12.32 -0.31 -6.88
N GLN A 182 -12.09 0.52 -7.91
CA GLN A 182 -11.60 0.03 -9.18
C GLN A 182 -10.16 -0.47 -9.03
N PRO A 183 -9.87 -1.73 -9.39
CA PRO A 183 -8.51 -2.19 -9.46
C PRO A 183 -7.80 -1.50 -10.64
N GLY A 184 -6.54 -1.13 -10.42
CA GLY A 184 -5.67 -0.66 -11.51
C GLY A 184 -5.27 -1.78 -12.47
N VAL A 185 -5.56 -3.03 -12.13
CA VAL A 185 -5.16 -4.25 -12.85
C VAL A 185 -6.38 -5.15 -13.00
N GLY A 186 -6.58 -5.74 -14.16
CA GLY A 186 -7.75 -6.57 -14.47
C GLY A 186 -7.91 -7.83 -13.61
N GLY A 187 -9.07 -8.44 -13.70
CA GLY A 187 -9.43 -9.66 -12.97
C GLY A 187 -10.09 -9.37 -11.62
N ASP A 188 -10.09 -10.35 -10.73
CA ASP A 188 -10.72 -10.29 -9.40
C ASP A 188 -9.95 -9.42 -8.38
N ALA A 189 -9.16 -8.46 -8.86
CA ALA A 189 -8.36 -7.58 -8.00
C ALA A 189 -9.22 -6.63 -7.16
N ASP A 190 -10.47 -6.40 -7.55
CA ASP A 190 -11.44 -5.56 -6.85
C ASP A 190 -11.71 -6.03 -5.41
N VAL A 191 -11.68 -7.34 -5.14
CA VAL A 191 -11.93 -7.89 -3.79
C VAL A 191 -10.82 -7.50 -2.82
N TYR A 192 -9.56 -7.80 -3.14
CA TYR A 192 -8.47 -7.47 -2.21
C TYR A 192 -8.22 -5.96 -2.14
N MET A 193 -8.39 -5.22 -3.25
CA MET A 193 -8.30 -3.76 -3.23
C MET A 193 -9.37 -3.15 -2.33
N SER A 194 -10.61 -3.67 -2.38
CA SER A 194 -11.67 -3.19 -1.50
C SER A 194 -11.41 -3.50 -0.02
N ALA A 195 -10.80 -4.65 0.29
CA ALA A 195 -10.37 -4.95 1.64
C ALA A 195 -9.28 -3.98 2.13
N PHE A 196 -8.26 -3.69 1.31
CA PHE A 196 -7.21 -2.73 1.67
C PHE A 196 -7.71 -1.29 1.79
N CYS A 197 -8.59 -0.85 0.89
CA CYS A 197 -9.21 0.47 1.00
C CYS A 197 -10.07 0.57 2.28
N GLY A 198 -10.81 -0.49 2.60
CA GLY A 198 -11.55 -0.58 3.86
C GLY A 198 -10.64 -0.49 5.10
N LEU A 199 -9.50 -1.17 5.11
CA LEU A 199 -8.49 -1.08 6.16
C LEU A 199 -7.92 0.34 6.30
N ALA A 200 -7.64 1.01 5.17
CA ALA A 200 -7.15 2.39 5.20
C ALA A 200 -8.18 3.37 5.79
N LEU A 201 -9.46 3.22 5.44
CA LEU A 201 -10.55 4.00 6.04
C LEU A 201 -10.73 3.70 7.52
N LEU A 202 -10.57 2.45 7.92
CA LEU A 202 -10.65 2.04 9.32
C LEU A 202 -9.50 2.64 10.15
N ALA A 203 -8.29 2.66 9.59
CA ALA A 203 -7.10 3.26 10.22
C ALA A 203 -7.22 4.78 10.39
N ASP A 204 -7.88 5.48 9.48
CA ASP A 204 -8.19 6.91 9.61
C ASP A 204 -9.23 7.19 10.70
N ASN A 205 -10.08 6.20 11.03
CA ASN A 205 -11.01 6.17 12.16
C ASN A 205 -11.99 7.36 12.26
N ARG A 206 -12.30 8.04 11.16
CA ARG A 206 -13.31 9.09 11.15
C ARG A 206 -14.72 8.51 11.04
N GLU A 207 -15.66 9.02 11.87
CA GLU A 207 -17.06 8.62 11.85
C GLU A 207 -17.70 8.73 10.46
N SER A 208 -17.35 9.80 9.72
CA SER A 208 -17.85 10.04 8.36
C SER A 208 -17.51 8.94 7.35
N HIS A 209 -16.57 8.04 7.65
CA HIS A 209 -16.16 6.95 6.77
C HIS A 209 -16.89 5.63 7.04
N ARG A 210 -17.66 5.54 8.13
CA ARG A 210 -18.33 4.28 8.54
C ARG A 210 -19.24 3.70 7.46
N GLU A 211 -19.98 4.53 6.77
CA GLU A 211 -20.87 4.06 5.69
C GLU A 211 -20.07 3.50 4.50
N SER A 212 -18.94 4.11 4.17
CA SER A 212 -18.04 3.57 3.13
C SER A 212 -17.45 2.22 3.53
N ILE A 213 -17.05 2.07 4.80
CA ILE A 213 -16.54 0.81 5.35
C ILE A 213 -17.63 -0.28 5.28
N LYS A 214 -18.88 0.01 5.71
CA LYS A 214 -20.00 -0.94 5.64
C LYS A 214 -20.32 -1.35 4.19
N ARG A 215 -20.30 -0.41 3.23
CA ARG A 215 -20.49 -0.74 1.82
C ARG A 215 -19.39 -1.66 1.29
N ALA A 216 -18.13 -1.46 1.71
CA ALA A 216 -17.02 -2.35 1.37
C ALA A 216 -17.24 -3.77 1.92
N ILE A 217 -17.67 -3.91 3.18
CA ILE A 217 -18.03 -5.20 3.80
C ILE A 217 -19.14 -5.86 2.97
N GLY A 218 -20.22 -5.17 2.66
CA GLY A 218 -21.32 -5.69 1.85
C GLY A 218 -20.87 -6.13 0.45
N PHE A 219 -19.93 -5.43 -0.18
CA PHE A 219 -19.34 -5.86 -1.44
C PHE A 219 -18.55 -7.17 -1.28
N LEU A 220 -17.70 -7.28 -0.25
CA LEU A 220 -16.90 -8.49 0.01
C LEU A 220 -17.77 -9.69 0.33
N GLN A 221 -18.87 -9.49 1.07
CA GLN A 221 -19.86 -10.53 1.33
C GLN A 221 -20.44 -11.11 0.04
N ARG A 222 -20.88 -10.23 -0.87
CA ARG A 222 -21.49 -10.66 -2.16
C ARG A 222 -20.48 -11.24 -3.15
N LYS A 223 -19.27 -10.72 -3.23
CA LYS A 223 -18.30 -11.06 -4.29
C LYS A 223 -17.26 -12.10 -3.88
N SER A 224 -17.03 -12.26 -2.58
CA SER A 224 -16.01 -13.16 -2.05
C SER A 224 -16.64 -14.24 -1.14
N ILE A 225 -17.23 -13.83 -0.02
CA ILE A 225 -17.62 -14.73 1.06
C ILE A 225 -18.78 -15.65 0.64
N SER A 226 -19.78 -15.13 -0.07
CA SER A 226 -20.92 -15.95 -0.57
C SER A 226 -20.52 -17.09 -1.51
N ARG A 227 -19.31 -17.03 -2.05
CA ARG A 227 -18.75 -18.05 -2.94
C ARG A 227 -17.99 -19.15 -2.22
N ILE A 228 -17.78 -19.01 -0.91
CA ILE A 228 -17.08 -20.04 -0.11
C ILE A 228 -18.02 -21.22 0.09
N ASP A 229 -17.61 -22.37 -0.41
CA ASP A 229 -18.24 -23.65 -0.09
C ASP A 229 -17.45 -24.32 1.05
N PRO A 230 -18.05 -24.49 2.25
CA PRO A 230 -17.35 -25.14 3.36
C PRO A 230 -16.99 -26.62 3.09
N ALA A 231 -17.69 -27.27 2.17
CA ALA A 231 -17.46 -28.67 1.81
C ALA A 231 -16.40 -28.85 0.71
N ASP A 232 -16.15 -27.82 -0.11
CA ASP A 232 -15.16 -27.91 -1.19
C ASP A 232 -14.21 -26.70 -1.22
N PRO A 233 -12.98 -26.85 -0.70
CA PRO A 233 -12.00 -25.76 -0.69
C PRO A 233 -11.50 -25.34 -2.09
N LYS A 234 -11.86 -26.07 -3.15
CA LYS A 234 -11.56 -25.68 -4.54
C LYS A 234 -12.48 -24.56 -5.03
N VAL A 235 -13.67 -24.48 -4.43
CA VAL A 235 -14.68 -23.46 -4.75
C VAL A 235 -14.43 -22.21 -3.88
N GLY A 236 -14.76 -21.03 -4.43
CA GLY A 236 -14.70 -19.79 -3.68
C GLY A 236 -13.66 -18.79 -4.19
N PRO A 237 -13.38 -17.74 -3.42
CA PRO A 237 -12.42 -16.70 -3.77
C PRO A 237 -10.99 -17.25 -3.79
N LYS A 238 -10.09 -16.54 -4.47
CA LYS A 238 -8.66 -16.83 -4.37
C LYS A 238 -8.17 -16.70 -2.93
N SER A 239 -7.09 -17.42 -2.59
CA SER A 239 -6.54 -17.38 -1.22
C SER A 239 -6.13 -15.96 -0.79
N TRP A 240 -5.60 -15.14 -1.70
CA TRP A 240 -5.36 -13.72 -1.48
C TRP A 240 -6.61 -12.94 -1.04
N GLN A 241 -7.72 -13.23 -1.71
CA GLN A 241 -8.99 -12.55 -1.46
C GLN A 241 -9.55 -12.96 -0.10
N ALA A 242 -9.50 -14.25 0.22
CA ALA A 242 -9.94 -14.75 1.52
C ALA A 242 -9.08 -14.19 2.66
N ALA A 243 -7.76 -14.14 2.49
CA ALA A 243 -6.84 -13.62 3.51
C ALA A 243 -7.05 -12.12 3.75
N SER A 244 -7.07 -11.29 2.68
CA SER A 244 -7.28 -9.85 2.83
C SER A 244 -8.67 -9.51 3.38
N THR A 245 -9.71 -10.26 2.96
CA THR A 245 -11.05 -10.11 3.52
C THR A 245 -11.07 -10.47 5.00
N GLY A 246 -10.46 -11.60 5.39
CA GLY A 246 -10.38 -12.02 6.79
C GLY A 246 -9.65 -11.01 7.67
N ILE A 247 -8.51 -10.48 7.22
CA ILE A 247 -7.79 -9.42 7.93
C ILE A 247 -8.68 -8.19 8.13
N PHE A 248 -9.37 -7.73 7.09
CA PHE A 248 -10.23 -6.55 7.18
C PHE A 248 -11.42 -6.76 8.12
N LEU A 249 -12.11 -7.90 8.04
CA LEU A 249 -13.24 -8.19 8.92
C LEU A 249 -12.81 -8.31 10.38
N ALA A 250 -11.64 -8.90 10.66
CA ALA A 250 -11.10 -9.00 12.00
C ALA A 250 -10.78 -7.61 12.58
N GLU A 251 -10.05 -6.79 11.84
CA GLU A 251 -9.73 -5.41 12.25
C GLU A 251 -11.00 -4.57 12.44
N TYR A 252 -12.00 -4.73 11.56
CA TYR A 252 -13.29 -4.05 11.72
C TYR A 252 -13.99 -4.45 13.01
N HIS A 253 -14.06 -5.77 13.30
CA HIS A 253 -14.64 -6.23 14.57
C HIS A 253 -13.89 -5.70 15.78
N LEU A 254 -12.56 -5.78 15.77
CA LEU A 254 -11.72 -5.32 16.88
C LEU A 254 -11.87 -3.80 17.13
N ALA A 255 -12.06 -3.01 16.07
CA ALA A 255 -12.22 -1.57 16.16
C ALA A 255 -13.63 -1.14 16.58
N THR A 256 -14.67 -1.89 16.18
CA THR A 256 -16.08 -1.45 16.34
C THR A 256 -16.88 -2.28 17.34
N GLY A 257 -16.45 -3.49 17.66
CA GLY A 257 -17.24 -4.48 18.43
C GLY A 257 -18.38 -5.13 17.65
N ASP A 258 -18.54 -4.82 16.35
CA ASP A 258 -19.61 -5.38 15.51
C ASP A 258 -19.40 -6.88 15.28
N LYS A 259 -20.27 -7.70 15.85
CA LYS A 259 -20.22 -9.16 15.78
C LYS A 259 -20.82 -9.73 14.49
N THR A 260 -21.51 -8.94 13.69
CA THR A 260 -22.21 -9.40 12.48
C THR A 260 -21.26 -9.97 11.43
N VAL A 261 -19.99 -9.59 11.48
CA VAL A 261 -18.94 -10.06 10.55
C VAL A 261 -18.22 -11.33 10.99
N LEU A 262 -18.46 -11.84 12.22
CA LEU A 262 -17.68 -12.96 12.78
C LEU A 262 -17.88 -14.27 12.01
N ALA A 263 -19.12 -14.58 11.62
CA ALA A 263 -19.39 -15.78 10.82
C ALA A 263 -18.69 -15.75 9.45
N ASP A 264 -18.59 -14.58 8.85
CA ASP A 264 -17.90 -14.38 7.58
C ASP A 264 -16.38 -14.47 7.73
N LEU A 265 -15.84 -13.94 8.83
CA LEU A 265 -14.43 -14.06 9.19
C LEU A 265 -14.06 -15.54 9.41
N GLU A 266 -14.89 -16.32 10.11
CA GLU A 266 -14.70 -17.74 10.34
C GLU A 266 -14.67 -18.53 9.01
N LYS A 267 -15.59 -18.25 8.07
CA LYS A 267 -15.57 -18.85 6.73
C LYS A 267 -14.25 -18.57 6.00
N CYS A 268 -13.76 -17.34 6.03
CA CYS A 268 -12.48 -16.99 5.40
C CYS A 268 -11.32 -17.77 6.03
N CYS A 269 -11.25 -17.84 7.34
CA CYS A 269 -10.19 -18.56 8.07
C CYS A 269 -10.25 -20.07 7.83
N SER A 270 -11.44 -20.66 7.83
CA SER A 270 -11.66 -22.08 7.53
C SER A 270 -11.20 -22.43 6.10
N LEU A 271 -11.59 -21.63 5.11
CA LEU A 271 -11.14 -21.81 3.72
C LEU A 271 -9.61 -21.77 3.61
N LEU A 272 -8.97 -20.83 4.29
CA LEU A 272 -7.51 -20.73 4.29
C LEU A 272 -6.87 -21.96 4.93
N SER A 273 -7.39 -22.46 6.04
CA SER A 273 -6.90 -23.67 6.73
C SER A 273 -7.01 -24.92 5.85
N GLN A 274 -8.14 -25.08 5.16
CA GLN A 274 -8.37 -26.20 4.23
C GLN A 274 -7.44 -26.15 3.00
N ARG A 275 -6.92 -24.95 2.64
CA ARG A 275 -6.01 -24.76 1.50
C ARG A 275 -4.54 -24.93 1.83
N VAL A 276 -4.19 -25.13 3.08
CA VAL A 276 -2.83 -25.52 3.44
C VAL A 276 -2.59 -26.96 3.01
N SER A 277 -1.68 -27.17 2.08
CA SER A 277 -1.33 -28.51 1.59
C SER A 277 -0.71 -29.38 2.71
N PRO A 278 -0.60 -30.70 2.52
CA PRO A 278 0.12 -31.56 3.47
C PRO A 278 1.58 -31.13 3.73
N THR A 279 2.22 -30.49 2.74
CA THR A 279 3.59 -29.95 2.87
C THR A 279 3.64 -28.53 3.46
N GLY A 280 2.50 -27.92 3.75
CA GLY A 280 2.41 -26.56 4.29
C GLY A 280 2.32 -25.46 3.25
N THR A 281 2.43 -25.78 1.96
CA THR A 281 2.39 -24.76 0.89
C THR A 281 0.97 -24.25 0.65
N MET A 282 0.85 -23.00 0.23
CA MET A 282 -0.38 -22.38 -0.23
C MET A 282 -0.19 -21.77 -1.62
N GLY A 283 -1.24 -21.79 -2.44
CA GLY A 283 -1.25 -21.19 -3.76
C GLY A 283 -2.38 -20.17 -3.91
N HIS A 284 -2.52 -19.62 -5.12
CA HIS A 284 -3.62 -18.69 -5.44
C HIS A 284 -5.01 -19.30 -5.19
N HIS A 285 -5.14 -20.61 -5.43
CA HIS A 285 -6.30 -21.44 -5.18
C HIS A 285 -5.90 -22.68 -4.38
N PHE A 286 -6.79 -23.66 -4.30
CA PHE A 286 -6.53 -24.96 -3.68
C PHE A 286 -5.35 -25.71 -4.32
N ILE A 287 -5.12 -25.53 -5.62
CA ILE A 287 -4.00 -26.17 -6.32
C ILE A 287 -2.71 -25.48 -5.91
N VAL A 288 -1.75 -26.25 -5.46
CA VAL A 288 -0.39 -25.81 -5.13
C VAL A 288 0.17 -25.07 -6.34
N GLY A 289 0.54 -23.80 -6.12
CA GLY A 289 1.00 -22.94 -7.20
C GLY A 289 2.43 -23.25 -7.65
N TYR A 290 2.85 -22.61 -8.69
CA TYR A 290 4.17 -22.53 -9.31
C TYR A 290 5.12 -23.70 -9.01
N ASP A 291 5.20 -24.68 -9.93
CA ASP A 291 6.15 -25.79 -9.91
C ASP A 291 6.24 -26.55 -8.56
N GLY A 292 5.17 -26.61 -7.81
CA GLY A 292 5.09 -27.29 -6.54
C GLY A 292 5.77 -26.59 -5.36
N GLY A 293 6.11 -25.29 -5.51
CA GLY A 293 6.74 -24.50 -4.42
C GLY A 293 5.79 -23.46 -3.89
N GLY A 294 4.66 -23.47 -3.49
CA GLY A 294 3.77 -22.49 -2.85
C GLY A 294 4.15 -21.00 -2.95
N LEU A 295 3.26 -20.17 -2.55
CA LEU A 295 3.46 -18.71 -2.47
C LEU A 295 3.51 -18.31 -1.00
N VAL A 296 4.69 -18.20 -0.42
CA VAL A 296 4.85 -17.93 1.02
C VAL A 296 4.18 -16.62 1.46
N ILE A 297 4.03 -15.65 0.56
CA ILE A 297 3.27 -14.44 0.89
C ILE A 297 1.80 -14.76 1.24
N ILE A 298 1.20 -15.76 0.61
CA ILE A 298 -0.17 -16.19 0.95
C ILE A 298 -0.17 -16.84 2.33
N ASN A 299 0.84 -17.66 2.63
CA ASN A 299 1.00 -18.25 3.95
C ASN A 299 1.08 -17.16 5.04
N THR A 300 1.90 -16.13 4.83
CA THR A 300 2.06 -15.06 5.83
C THR A 300 0.79 -14.23 6.02
N GLN A 301 0.02 -13.97 4.96
CA GLN A 301 -1.27 -13.31 5.06
C GLN A 301 -2.32 -14.19 5.76
N ALA A 302 -2.33 -15.49 5.50
CA ALA A 302 -3.21 -16.43 6.20
C ALA A 302 -2.89 -16.46 7.70
N HIS A 303 -1.61 -16.48 8.07
CA HIS A 303 -1.19 -16.41 9.49
C HIS A 303 -1.67 -15.11 10.15
N LEU A 304 -1.59 -13.97 9.46
CA LEU A 304 -2.09 -12.71 9.97
C LEU A 304 -3.61 -12.74 10.16
N ALA A 305 -4.35 -13.27 9.19
CA ALA A 305 -5.81 -13.42 9.30
C ALA A 305 -6.20 -14.34 10.48
N TRP A 306 -5.54 -15.49 10.65
CA TRP A 306 -5.80 -16.39 11.76
C TRP A 306 -5.45 -15.78 13.12
N ALA A 307 -4.31 -15.07 13.21
CA ALA A 307 -3.90 -14.42 14.46
C ALA A 307 -4.90 -13.35 14.89
N LEU A 308 -5.39 -12.53 13.96
CA LEU A 308 -6.42 -11.54 14.20
C LEU A 308 -7.78 -12.17 14.54
N ALA A 309 -8.17 -13.24 13.81
CA ALA A 309 -9.40 -13.98 14.09
C ALA A 309 -9.40 -14.60 15.49
N ALA A 310 -8.27 -15.11 15.95
CA ALA A 310 -8.12 -15.60 17.33
C ALA A 310 -8.36 -14.48 18.36
N ARG A 311 -7.94 -13.24 18.09
CA ARG A 311 -8.28 -12.09 18.93
C ARG A 311 -9.77 -11.75 18.94
N CYS A 312 -10.47 -12.12 17.86
CA CYS A 312 -11.93 -11.99 17.76
C CYS A 312 -12.69 -13.18 18.40
N GLY A 313 -12.00 -14.13 19.02
CA GLY A 313 -12.60 -15.30 19.66
C GLY A 313 -12.86 -16.48 18.72
N ILE A 314 -12.37 -16.45 17.48
CA ILE A 314 -12.50 -17.55 16.52
C ILE A 314 -11.32 -18.52 16.72
N PRO A 315 -11.58 -19.81 16.97
CA PRO A 315 -10.52 -20.80 17.18
C PRO A 315 -9.60 -20.93 15.97
N MET A 316 -8.29 -21.00 16.23
CA MET A 316 -7.28 -21.20 15.21
C MET A 316 -7.12 -22.71 14.91
N ASP A 317 -7.09 -23.09 13.64
CA ASP A 317 -6.66 -24.43 13.22
C ASP A 317 -5.14 -24.57 13.44
N GLN A 318 -4.78 -25.13 14.58
CA GLN A 318 -3.37 -25.27 14.98
C GLN A 318 -2.57 -26.15 14.01
N ALA A 319 -3.19 -27.20 13.47
CA ALA A 319 -2.51 -28.10 12.53
C ALA A 319 -2.21 -27.43 11.19
N ALA A 320 -3.12 -26.61 10.68
CA ALA A 320 -2.89 -25.78 9.48
C ALA A 320 -1.81 -24.72 9.75
N TRP A 321 -1.88 -24.05 10.91
CA TRP A 321 -0.86 -23.09 11.35
C TRP A 321 0.53 -23.71 11.35
N ASP A 322 0.71 -24.86 12.01
CA ASP A 322 2.02 -25.49 12.19
C ASP A 322 2.60 -26.00 10.85
N ARG A 323 1.77 -26.60 9.99
CA ARG A 323 2.21 -26.98 8.64
C ARG A 323 2.67 -25.78 7.82
N SER A 324 1.88 -24.71 7.83
CA SER A 324 2.19 -23.48 7.11
C SER A 324 3.42 -22.76 7.66
N LEU A 325 3.59 -22.75 8.99
CA LEU A 325 4.77 -22.17 9.65
C LEU A 325 6.06 -22.89 9.25
N LYS A 326 6.02 -24.22 9.14
CA LYS A 326 7.16 -25.03 8.69
C LYS A 326 7.61 -24.64 7.27
N GLU A 327 6.65 -24.43 6.36
CA GLU A 327 6.96 -23.93 5.00
C GLU A 327 7.59 -22.53 5.04
N ILE A 328 7.07 -21.62 5.86
CA ILE A 328 7.64 -20.27 6.05
C ILE A 328 9.07 -20.36 6.58
N GLN A 329 9.32 -21.19 7.59
CA GLN A 329 10.66 -21.41 8.14
C GLN A 329 11.65 -21.95 7.09
N GLY A 330 11.19 -22.87 6.23
CA GLY A 330 11.96 -23.41 5.11
C GLY A 330 12.31 -22.36 4.04
N SER A 331 11.57 -21.26 3.98
CA SER A 331 11.77 -20.19 3.02
C SER A 331 12.66 -19.05 3.54
N ILE A 332 13.20 -19.16 4.75
CA ILE A 332 14.06 -18.10 5.31
C ILE A 332 15.37 -18.01 4.53
N ASP A 333 15.66 -16.84 4.02
CA ASP A 333 16.95 -16.51 3.42
C ASP A 333 18.03 -16.46 4.50
N LYS A 334 19.01 -17.36 4.43
CA LYS A 334 20.09 -17.48 5.40
C LYS A 334 20.98 -16.23 5.49
N ALA A 335 21.09 -15.46 4.41
CA ALA A 335 21.94 -14.27 4.36
C ALA A 335 21.28 -13.07 5.06
N THR A 336 19.96 -12.97 5.01
CA THR A 336 19.22 -11.82 5.55
C THR A 336 18.40 -12.16 6.79
N GLY A 337 18.06 -13.42 7.01
CA GLY A 337 17.12 -13.84 8.04
C GLY A 337 15.66 -13.51 7.73
N ALA A 338 15.38 -12.97 6.54
CA ALA A 338 14.05 -12.61 6.08
C ALA A 338 13.35 -13.75 5.36
N ILE A 339 12.02 -13.62 5.19
CA ILE A 339 11.20 -14.61 4.49
C ILE A 339 11.38 -14.44 2.98
N GLY A 340 11.83 -15.50 2.32
CA GLY A 340 11.98 -15.56 0.89
C GLY A 340 10.69 -15.81 0.11
N TYR A 341 10.80 -16.08 -1.18
CA TYR A 341 9.65 -16.27 -2.05
C TYR A 341 8.94 -17.61 -1.80
N SER A 342 9.72 -18.67 -1.63
CA SER A 342 9.25 -20.03 -1.28
C SER A 342 10.38 -20.83 -0.65
N SER A 343 10.10 -22.01 -0.07
CA SER A 343 11.13 -22.93 0.45
C SER A 343 12.10 -23.44 -0.62
N ARG A 344 11.68 -23.42 -1.90
CA ARG A 344 12.54 -23.75 -3.04
C ARG A 344 13.33 -22.56 -3.59
N ALA A 345 12.86 -21.33 -3.32
CA ALA A 345 13.51 -20.08 -3.71
C ALA A 345 13.58 -19.15 -2.50
N PRO A 346 14.45 -19.44 -1.51
CA PRO A 346 14.50 -18.69 -0.25
C PRO A 346 15.07 -17.28 -0.41
N TRP A 347 15.78 -16.99 -1.47
CA TRP A 347 16.24 -15.64 -1.76
C TRP A 347 15.09 -14.74 -2.20
N SER A 348 15.10 -13.48 -1.82
CA SER A 348 14.13 -12.49 -2.31
C SER A 348 14.66 -11.08 -2.10
N PRO A 349 14.51 -10.20 -3.10
CA PRO A 349 14.70 -8.77 -2.90
C PRO A 349 13.59 -8.14 -2.03
N ASP A 350 12.43 -8.82 -1.90
CA ASP A 350 11.23 -8.35 -1.20
C ASP A 350 11.23 -8.78 0.26
N ILE A 351 11.92 -8.06 1.08
CA ILE A 351 12.05 -8.41 2.50
C ILE A 351 10.82 -8.00 3.29
N ALA A 352 10.20 -6.86 2.97
CA ALA A 352 9.25 -6.21 3.86
C ALA A 352 7.91 -6.91 3.99
N ALA A 353 7.21 -7.17 2.89
CA ALA A 353 5.80 -7.60 2.95
C ALA A 353 5.63 -8.95 3.66
N ARG A 354 6.35 -9.98 3.22
CA ARG A 354 6.27 -11.31 3.81
C ARG A 354 6.76 -11.34 5.24
N THR A 355 7.93 -10.76 5.47
CA THR A 355 8.56 -10.74 6.79
C THR A 355 7.75 -9.90 7.76
N GLY A 356 7.26 -8.73 7.33
CA GLY A 356 6.42 -7.84 8.14
C GLY A 356 5.09 -8.49 8.55
N ALA A 357 4.38 -9.07 7.58
CA ALA A 357 3.11 -9.75 7.86
C ALA A 357 3.28 -10.88 8.87
N MET A 358 4.35 -11.69 8.72
CA MET A 358 4.60 -12.79 9.65
C MET A 358 5.07 -12.30 11.02
N THR A 359 5.89 -11.25 11.09
CA THR A 359 6.26 -10.62 12.36
C THR A 359 5.03 -10.19 13.15
N CYS A 360 4.10 -9.50 12.49
CA CYS A 360 2.82 -9.10 13.09
C CYS A 360 1.98 -10.31 13.52
N ALA A 361 1.84 -11.32 12.67
CA ALA A 361 1.06 -12.52 12.97
C ALA A 361 1.59 -13.25 14.22
N LEU A 362 2.91 -13.44 14.32
CA LEU A 362 3.55 -14.10 15.47
C LEU A 362 3.37 -13.28 16.75
N ALA A 363 3.55 -11.95 16.67
CA ALA A 363 3.39 -11.04 17.80
C ALA A 363 1.94 -11.03 18.31
N ILE A 364 0.96 -10.93 17.40
CA ILE A 364 -0.48 -10.94 17.74
C ILE A 364 -0.90 -12.27 18.36
N ALA A 365 -0.40 -13.39 17.81
CA ALA A 365 -0.70 -14.73 18.31
C ALA A 365 0.09 -15.08 19.61
N GLY A 366 1.08 -14.30 19.99
CA GLY A 366 1.98 -14.62 21.11
C GLY A 366 2.82 -15.88 20.90
N LYS A 367 3.13 -16.21 19.64
CA LYS A 367 3.82 -17.44 19.24
C LYS A 367 5.23 -17.14 18.74
N GLU A 368 6.14 -18.11 18.91
CA GLU A 368 7.51 -18.07 18.35
C GLU A 368 8.25 -16.73 18.58
N PRO A 369 8.38 -16.24 19.81
CA PRO A 369 8.92 -14.88 20.09
C PRO A 369 10.35 -14.67 19.58
N LYS A 370 11.15 -15.74 19.52
CA LYS A 370 12.52 -15.68 18.97
C LYS A 370 12.49 -15.45 17.46
N LEU A 371 11.60 -16.15 16.77
CA LEU A 371 11.43 -15.99 15.32
C LEU A 371 10.84 -14.61 14.96
N ALA A 372 9.86 -14.13 15.73
CA ALA A 372 9.30 -12.79 15.57
C ALA A 372 10.39 -11.71 15.73
N ARG A 373 11.27 -11.86 16.71
CA ARG A 373 12.42 -10.95 16.91
C ARG A 373 13.39 -11.01 15.73
N GLN A 374 13.78 -12.21 15.29
CA GLN A 374 14.65 -12.39 14.11
C GLN A 374 14.09 -11.66 12.88
N PHE A 375 12.80 -11.79 12.62
CA PHE A 375 12.14 -11.12 11.49
C PHE A 375 12.12 -9.59 11.67
N SER A 376 11.83 -9.10 12.87
CA SER A 376 11.87 -7.67 13.18
C SER A 376 13.28 -7.09 12.97
N ASP A 377 14.31 -7.77 13.46
CA ASP A 377 15.71 -7.34 13.31
C ASP A 377 16.13 -7.33 11.83
N SER A 378 15.66 -8.30 11.05
CA SER A 378 15.87 -8.35 9.61
C SER A 378 15.22 -7.16 8.90
N LEU A 379 13.99 -6.81 9.24
CA LEU A 379 13.30 -5.64 8.68
C LEU A 379 14.04 -4.34 8.96
N VAL A 380 14.47 -4.13 10.20
CA VAL A 380 15.23 -2.93 10.60
C VAL A 380 16.57 -2.87 9.86
N LYS A 381 17.31 -3.98 9.83
CA LYS A 381 18.65 -4.05 9.20
C LYS A 381 18.59 -3.80 7.68
N TYR A 382 17.56 -4.27 7.02
CA TYR A 382 17.47 -4.24 5.56
C TYR A 382 16.37 -3.30 5.03
N GLN A 383 15.88 -2.36 5.85
CA GLN A 383 14.83 -1.40 5.44
C GLN A 383 15.13 -0.68 4.12
N GLY A 384 16.39 -0.37 3.82
CA GLY A 384 16.79 0.25 2.56
C GLY A 384 16.66 -0.65 1.32
N ARG A 385 16.36 -1.95 1.48
CA ARG A 385 16.10 -2.91 0.40
C ARG A 385 14.61 -3.12 0.11
N MET A 386 13.74 -2.39 0.79
CA MET A 386 12.28 -2.44 0.58
C MET A 386 11.90 -1.67 -0.67
N ARG A 387 12.22 -2.20 -1.84
CA ARG A 387 12.10 -1.48 -3.13
C ARG A 387 11.12 -2.09 -4.11
N HIS A 388 10.45 -3.17 -3.74
CA HIS A 388 9.52 -3.85 -4.64
C HIS A 388 8.07 -3.45 -4.38
N ALA A 389 7.23 -3.44 -5.45
CA ALA A 389 5.81 -3.07 -5.37
C ALA A 389 4.96 -3.97 -4.46
N HIS A 390 5.48 -5.14 -4.08
CA HIS A 390 4.84 -6.05 -3.12
C HIS A 390 5.46 -5.96 -1.71
N ALA A 391 6.33 -4.99 -1.47
CA ALA A 391 6.95 -4.78 -0.16
C ALA A 391 6.08 -3.94 0.79
#